data_8399d7c30de557f2af9990d2ac63e906
#
_entry.id   8399d7c30de557f2af9990d2ac63e906
#
_cell.length_a   1.000
_cell.length_b   1.000
_cell.length_c   1.000
_cell.angle_alpha   90.00
_cell.angle_beta   90.00
_cell.angle_gamma   90.00
#
_symmetry.space_group_name_H-M   'P 1'
#
loop_
_entity.id
_entity.type
_entity.pdbx_description
1 polymer ?
#
loop_
_entity_poly.entity_id
_entity_poly.type
_entity_poly.pdbx_seq_one_letter_code
_entity_poly.pdbx_strand_id
1 'polypeptide(L)'
;MKKLKTWQKVLLVIFYPVGIVYFIVWLCNRNKSGAGAVGSSKLSVIRDFNTKVVGVTFSNDDGSSRQEIIKNSKVGEDIIFKPVPTADYPDAIGVFNKRGQQLGHLNAELAAEMKNKYTNNPMSVTINNITGGGDKNYGCNLHIIIYAA
;
A
#
# COMPACT_ATOMS: atom_id res chain seq x y z
N MET A 1 -25.34 26.28 -50.30
CA MET A 1 -24.97 25.38 -49.19
C MET A 1 -24.48 24.08 -49.76
N LYS A 2 -23.18 23.80 -49.70
CA LYS A 2 -22.61 22.53 -50.15
C LYS A 2 -22.96 21.44 -49.14
N LYS A 3 -23.80 20.48 -49.53
CA LYS A 3 -24.10 19.32 -48.68
C LYS A 3 -22.82 18.52 -48.51
N LEU A 4 -22.33 18.36 -47.29
CA LEU A 4 -21.21 17.51 -46.92
C LEU A 4 -21.52 16.06 -47.37
N LYS A 5 -20.59 15.45 -48.12
CA LYS A 5 -20.75 14.08 -48.59
C LYS A 5 -20.82 13.15 -47.34
N THR A 6 -21.62 12.10 -47.43
CA THR A 6 -21.91 11.12 -46.38
C THR A 6 -20.63 10.58 -45.69
N TRP A 7 -19.55 10.48 -46.43
CA TRP A 7 -18.22 10.07 -45.93
C TRP A 7 -17.61 11.05 -44.94
N GLN A 8 -17.81 12.35 -45.14
CA GLN A 8 -17.29 13.38 -44.18
C GLN A 8 -18.05 13.36 -42.85
N LYS A 9 -19.32 12.97 -42.88
CA LYS A 9 -20.11 12.82 -41.65
C LYS A 9 -19.68 11.57 -40.84
N VAL A 10 -19.30 10.49 -41.49
CA VAL A 10 -18.84 9.26 -40.86
C VAL A 10 -17.46 9.47 -40.21
N LEU A 11 -16.54 10.19 -40.85
CA LEU A 11 -15.24 10.52 -40.29
C LEU A 11 -15.36 11.42 -39.06
N LEU A 12 -16.28 12.37 -39.04
CA LEU A 12 -16.52 13.23 -37.85
C LEU A 12 -17.06 12.45 -36.67
N VAL A 13 -17.88 11.42 -36.89
CA VAL A 13 -18.45 10.59 -35.83
C VAL A 13 -17.41 9.62 -35.23
N ILE A 14 -16.47 9.13 -36.06
CA ILE A 14 -15.44 8.16 -35.62
C ILE A 14 -14.29 8.86 -34.86
N PHE A 15 -13.90 10.07 -35.26
CA PHE A 15 -12.78 10.79 -34.64
C PHE A 15 -13.17 11.67 -33.43
N TYR A 16 -14.45 12.00 -33.30
CA TYR A 16 -14.91 12.86 -32.22
C TYR A 16 -14.75 12.27 -30.80
N PRO A 17 -15.08 10.99 -30.55
CA PRO A 17 -14.89 10.41 -29.23
C PRO A 17 -13.42 10.20 -28.84
N VAL A 18 -12.55 9.93 -29.81
CA VAL A 18 -11.11 9.74 -29.56
C VAL A 18 -10.45 11.07 -29.14
N GLY A 19 -10.83 12.17 -29.80
CA GLY A 19 -10.34 13.51 -29.43
C GLY A 19 -10.73 13.94 -28.02
N ILE A 20 -11.96 13.62 -27.59
CA ILE A 20 -12.44 13.94 -26.25
C ILE A 20 -11.72 13.11 -25.20
N VAL A 21 -11.47 11.81 -25.44
CA VAL A 21 -10.73 10.95 -24.52
C VAL A 21 -9.27 11.42 -24.37
N TYR A 22 -8.61 11.78 -25.47
CA TYR A 22 -7.28 12.38 -25.43
C TYR A 22 -7.24 13.71 -24.70
N PHE A 23 -8.26 14.54 -24.89
CA PHE A 23 -8.38 15.83 -24.21
C PHE A 23 -8.61 15.66 -22.70
N ILE A 24 -9.43 14.69 -22.28
CA ILE A 24 -9.67 14.36 -20.87
C ILE A 24 -8.41 13.78 -20.25
N VAL A 25 -7.72 12.86 -20.92
CA VAL A 25 -6.44 12.30 -20.45
C VAL A 25 -5.35 13.38 -20.36
N TRP A 26 -5.32 14.31 -21.33
CA TRP A 26 -4.41 15.45 -21.29
C TRP A 26 -4.73 16.42 -20.16
N LEU A 27 -6.00 16.72 -19.88
CA LEU A 27 -6.43 17.51 -18.72
C LEU A 27 -6.10 16.84 -17.39
N CYS A 28 -6.32 15.51 -17.27
CA CYS A 28 -5.94 14.77 -16.09
C CYS A 28 -4.42 14.70 -15.89
N ASN A 29 -3.64 14.67 -16.98
CA ASN A 29 -2.19 14.66 -16.90
C ASN A 29 -1.60 16.05 -16.63
N ARG A 30 -2.30 17.12 -17.01
CA ARG A 30 -1.88 18.50 -16.74
C ARG A 30 -2.00 18.88 -15.26
N ASN A 31 -2.92 18.24 -14.53
CA ASN A 31 -3.07 18.43 -13.07
C ASN A 31 -1.99 17.71 -12.23
N LYS A 32 -1.11 16.90 -12.87
CA LYS A 32 0.04 16.31 -12.17
C LYS A 32 1.28 17.21 -12.12
N SER A 33 1.25 18.35 -12.77
CA SER A 33 2.38 19.32 -12.79
C SER A 33 2.10 20.55 -11.92
N GLY A 34 1.05 20.54 -11.13
CA GLY A 34 0.74 21.55 -10.13
C GLY A 34 0.82 20.93 -8.74
N ALA A 35 2.00 20.49 -8.32
CA ALA A 35 2.32 20.43 -6.90
C ALA A 35 2.32 21.90 -6.42
N GLY A 36 1.12 22.43 -6.18
CA GLY A 36 0.97 23.52 -5.25
C GLY A 36 1.65 23.07 -3.98
N ALA A 37 2.66 23.76 -3.53
CA ALA A 37 3.21 23.64 -2.20
C ALA A 37 2.07 23.92 -1.20
N VAL A 38 1.25 22.90 -0.94
CA VAL A 38 0.56 22.78 0.32
C VAL A 38 1.71 22.66 1.30
N GLY A 39 1.84 23.66 2.17
CA GLY A 39 2.93 23.77 3.11
C GLY A 39 3.24 22.39 3.68
N SER A 40 4.42 21.89 3.39
CA SER A 40 4.97 20.71 4.02
C SER A 40 5.10 21.08 5.49
N SER A 41 4.04 20.89 6.25
CA SER A 41 4.17 20.74 7.68
C SER A 41 5.04 19.49 7.83
N LYS A 42 6.33 19.70 8.01
CA LYS A 42 7.32 18.65 8.23
C LYS A 42 6.84 17.90 9.47
N LEU A 43 6.11 16.81 9.25
CA LEU A 43 5.64 15.94 10.32
C LEU A 43 6.88 15.57 11.14
N SER A 44 6.88 15.92 12.42
CA SER A 44 8.01 15.59 13.26
C SER A 44 7.99 14.08 13.53
N VAL A 45 9.14 13.44 13.35
CA VAL A 45 9.30 12.01 13.65
C VAL A 45 9.36 11.84 15.15
N ILE A 46 8.44 11.03 15.69
CA ILE A 46 8.44 10.64 17.12
C ILE A 46 9.30 9.39 17.32
N ARG A 47 9.20 8.43 16.42
CA ARG A 47 9.90 7.16 16.53
C ARG A 47 10.23 6.59 15.15
N ASP A 48 11.41 6.03 15.04
CA ASP A 48 11.94 5.38 13.83
C ASP A 48 12.64 4.09 14.28
N PHE A 49 12.18 2.92 13.80
CA PHE A 49 12.72 1.64 14.22
C PHE A 49 12.38 0.51 13.26
N ASN A 50 13.09 -0.61 13.44
CA ASN A 50 12.84 -1.85 12.68
C ASN A 50 12.24 -2.92 13.58
N THR A 51 11.39 -3.78 13.02
CA THR A 51 10.79 -4.92 13.70
C THR A 51 10.65 -6.12 12.76
N LYS A 52 10.48 -7.31 13.34
CA LYS A 52 10.21 -8.54 12.59
C LYS A 52 8.72 -8.82 12.54
N VAL A 53 8.26 -9.32 11.40
CA VAL A 53 6.92 -9.90 11.28
C VAL A 53 6.96 -11.30 11.91
N VAL A 54 5.98 -11.59 12.77
CA VAL A 54 5.81 -12.91 13.38
C VAL A 54 4.70 -13.72 12.71
N GLY A 55 4.69 -15.04 12.91
CA GLY A 55 3.69 -15.93 12.32
C GLY A 55 3.80 -16.08 10.81
N VAL A 56 4.98 -15.87 10.25
CA VAL A 56 5.25 -15.93 8.80
C VAL A 56 5.14 -17.33 8.20
N THR A 57 5.16 -18.37 9.04
CA THR A 57 5.08 -19.79 8.63
C THR A 57 3.66 -20.34 8.57
N PHE A 58 2.68 -19.58 9.05
CA PHE A 58 1.27 -19.97 9.01
C PHE A 58 0.63 -19.67 7.66
N SER A 59 -0.51 -20.32 7.40
CA SER A 59 -1.40 -19.96 6.31
C SER A 59 -2.43 -18.93 6.77
N ASN A 60 -2.96 -18.16 5.84
CA ASN A 60 -4.07 -17.25 6.07
C ASN A 60 -5.42 -18.00 6.05
N ASP A 61 -6.48 -17.37 6.51
CA ASP A 61 -7.83 -17.97 6.57
C ASP A 61 -8.37 -18.33 5.17
N ASP A 62 -7.90 -17.64 4.13
CA ASP A 62 -8.22 -17.94 2.73
C ASP A 62 -7.40 -19.09 2.14
N GLY A 63 -6.54 -19.74 2.95
CA GLY A 63 -5.64 -20.81 2.55
C GLY A 63 -4.34 -20.36 1.88
N SER A 64 -4.14 -19.05 1.67
CA SER A 64 -2.89 -18.55 1.07
C SER A 64 -1.71 -18.71 2.01
N SER A 65 -0.56 -19.09 1.45
CA SER A 65 0.69 -19.23 2.21
C SER A 65 1.37 -17.89 2.43
N ARG A 66 1.61 -17.53 3.69
CA ARG A 66 2.37 -16.32 4.03
C ARG A 66 3.80 -16.39 3.50
N GLN A 67 4.39 -17.57 3.43
CA GLN A 67 5.72 -17.78 2.86
C GLN A 67 5.76 -17.40 1.37
N GLU A 68 4.76 -17.81 0.58
CA GLU A 68 4.68 -17.45 -0.84
C GLU A 68 4.41 -15.96 -1.01
N ILE A 69 3.61 -15.35 -0.15
CA ILE A 69 3.36 -13.90 -0.17
C ILE A 69 4.66 -13.13 0.09
N ILE A 70 5.43 -13.51 1.13
CA ILE A 70 6.69 -12.86 1.48
C ILE A 70 7.74 -13.06 0.36
N LYS A 71 7.85 -14.27 -0.19
CA LYS A 71 8.73 -14.57 -1.32
C LYS A 71 8.49 -13.66 -2.52
N ASN A 72 7.22 -13.33 -2.79
CA ASN A 72 6.81 -12.47 -3.90
C ASN A 72 6.76 -10.97 -3.55
N SER A 73 7.05 -10.60 -2.30
CA SER A 73 7.13 -9.21 -1.85
C SER A 73 8.52 -8.62 -2.12
N LYS A 74 8.62 -7.30 -2.08
CA LYS A 74 9.86 -6.57 -2.37
C LYS A 74 10.23 -5.65 -1.23
N VAL A 75 11.53 -5.48 -1.01
CA VAL A 75 12.07 -4.43 -0.12
C VAL A 75 11.59 -3.06 -0.59
N GLY A 76 11.15 -2.21 0.34
CA GLY A 76 10.56 -0.91 0.06
C GLY A 76 9.05 -0.94 -0.24
N GLU A 77 8.42 -2.12 -0.29
CA GLU A 77 6.97 -2.23 -0.46
C GLU A 77 6.26 -1.70 0.78
N ASP A 78 5.22 -0.87 0.55
CA ASP A 78 4.42 -0.33 1.65
C ASP A 78 3.55 -1.40 2.29
N ILE A 79 3.44 -1.29 3.60
CA ILE A 79 2.69 -2.20 4.46
C ILE A 79 1.54 -1.45 5.13
N ILE A 80 0.43 -2.14 5.31
CA ILE A 80 -0.77 -1.65 5.98
C ILE A 80 -1.00 -2.51 7.23
N PHE A 81 -1.15 -1.84 8.37
CA PHE A 81 -1.55 -2.49 9.62
C PHE A 81 -3.07 -2.53 9.73
N LYS A 82 -3.62 -3.68 10.11
CA LYS A 82 -5.05 -3.84 10.41
C LYS A 82 -5.22 -4.58 11.72
N PRO A 83 -6.15 -4.15 12.60
CA PRO A 83 -6.53 -4.94 13.77
C PRO A 83 -7.07 -6.31 13.34
N VAL A 84 -6.56 -7.36 13.94
CA VAL A 84 -7.01 -8.75 13.73
C VAL A 84 -7.15 -9.46 15.07
N PRO A 85 -8.05 -8.98 15.96
CA PRO A 85 -8.16 -9.48 17.31
C PRO A 85 -8.59 -10.96 17.31
N THR A 86 -7.99 -11.72 18.20
CA THR A 86 -8.36 -13.10 18.50
C THR A 86 -8.70 -13.23 19.98
N ALA A 87 -9.29 -14.36 20.39
CA ALA A 87 -9.60 -14.61 21.80
C ALA A 87 -8.34 -14.55 22.68
N ASP A 88 -7.22 -15.09 22.19
CA ASP A 88 -5.94 -15.12 22.91
C ASP A 88 -5.16 -13.81 22.79
N TYR A 89 -5.35 -13.06 21.70
CA TYR A 89 -4.62 -11.83 21.40
C TYR A 89 -5.58 -10.72 20.95
N PRO A 90 -6.27 -10.05 21.90
CA PRO A 90 -7.26 -9.02 21.58
C PRO A 90 -6.66 -7.76 20.93
N ASP A 91 -5.37 -7.55 21.09
CA ASP A 91 -4.64 -6.41 20.54
C ASP A 91 -3.83 -6.76 19.28
N ALA A 92 -4.02 -7.94 18.71
CA ALA A 92 -3.26 -8.39 17.55
C ALA A 92 -3.41 -7.44 16.35
N ILE A 93 -2.28 -7.10 15.73
CA ILE A 93 -2.21 -6.30 14.52
C ILE A 93 -1.61 -7.16 13.40
N GLY A 94 -2.40 -7.33 12.34
CA GLY A 94 -1.97 -8.01 11.12
C GLY A 94 -1.18 -7.08 10.22
N VAL A 95 -0.21 -7.66 9.54
CA VAL A 95 0.69 -7.01 8.58
C VAL A 95 0.24 -7.39 7.16
N PHE A 96 -0.22 -6.42 6.38
CA PHE A 96 -0.78 -6.63 5.05
C PHE A 96 -0.02 -5.83 3.99
N ASN A 97 0.11 -6.38 2.80
CA ASN A 97 0.56 -5.61 1.65
C ASN A 97 -0.59 -4.79 1.04
N LYS A 98 -0.29 -3.92 0.06
CA LYS A 98 -1.31 -3.11 -0.63
C LYS A 98 -2.37 -3.92 -1.37
N ARG A 99 -2.10 -5.18 -1.67
CA ARG A 99 -3.04 -6.12 -2.31
C ARG A 99 -4.00 -6.75 -1.31
N GLY A 100 -3.87 -6.44 -0.02
CA GLY A 100 -4.69 -7.00 1.05
C GLY A 100 -4.28 -8.41 1.50
N GLN A 101 -3.11 -8.89 1.10
CA GLN A 101 -2.59 -10.20 1.49
C GLN A 101 -1.82 -10.07 2.81
N GLN A 102 -2.10 -10.96 3.74
CA GLN A 102 -1.46 -10.94 5.05
C GLN A 102 -0.11 -11.66 5.02
N LEU A 103 0.95 -10.97 5.50
CA LEU A 103 2.29 -11.52 5.64
C LEU A 103 2.50 -12.17 7.03
N GLY A 104 1.79 -11.72 8.03
CA GLY A 104 1.91 -12.15 9.41
C GLY A 104 1.30 -11.14 10.37
N HIS A 105 1.91 -11.02 11.56
CA HIS A 105 1.48 -10.12 12.63
C HIS A 105 2.67 -9.34 13.21
N LEU A 106 2.38 -8.26 13.91
CA LEU A 106 3.33 -7.67 14.85
C LEU A 106 3.45 -8.57 16.08
N ASN A 107 4.60 -8.51 16.78
CA ASN A 107 4.69 -9.18 18.07
C ASN A 107 3.70 -8.56 19.07
N ALA A 108 3.28 -9.33 20.07
CA ALA A 108 2.20 -8.93 20.98
C ALA A 108 2.50 -7.64 21.76
N GLU A 109 3.75 -7.46 22.19
CA GLU A 109 4.17 -6.26 22.95
C GLU A 109 4.09 -5.00 22.08
N LEU A 110 4.61 -5.07 20.87
CA LEU A 110 4.58 -3.95 19.93
C LEU A 110 3.14 -3.66 19.47
N ALA A 111 2.32 -4.68 19.24
CA ALA A 111 0.92 -4.51 18.88
C ALA A 111 0.13 -3.77 19.98
N ALA A 112 0.31 -4.16 21.23
CA ALA A 112 -0.29 -3.48 22.38
C ALA A 112 0.23 -2.02 22.51
N GLU A 113 1.53 -1.81 22.34
CA GLU A 113 2.11 -0.46 22.35
C GLU A 113 1.53 0.42 21.24
N MET A 114 1.44 -0.08 20.02
CA MET A 114 0.88 0.64 18.87
C MET A 114 -0.58 1.05 19.14
N LYS A 115 -1.38 0.13 19.65
CA LYS A 115 -2.77 0.39 19.99
C LYS A 115 -2.93 1.41 21.10
N ASN A 116 -2.12 1.34 22.14
CA ASN A 116 -2.27 2.20 23.32
C ASN A 116 -1.66 3.60 23.14
N LYS A 117 -0.54 3.72 22.41
CA LYS A 117 0.21 4.98 22.32
C LYS A 117 0.06 5.70 20.98
N TYR A 118 -0.11 4.95 19.90
CA TYR A 118 0.04 5.50 18.54
C TYR A 118 -1.17 5.33 17.62
N THR A 119 -2.35 5.02 18.18
CA THR A 119 -3.58 4.79 17.42
C THR A 119 -3.93 5.95 16.46
N ASN A 120 -3.68 7.18 16.87
CA ASN A 120 -4.02 8.38 16.10
C ASN A 120 -2.82 8.99 15.36
N ASN A 121 -1.65 8.38 15.46
CA ASN A 121 -0.45 8.92 14.84
C ASN A 121 -0.31 8.47 13.40
N PRO A 122 0.00 9.38 12.47
CA PRO A 122 0.38 9.00 11.12
C PRO A 122 1.65 8.14 11.17
N MET A 123 1.71 7.10 10.33
CA MET A 123 2.87 6.24 10.27
C MET A 123 3.19 5.83 8.83
N SER A 124 4.47 5.61 8.57
CA SER A 124 4.97 5.00 7.34
C SER A 124 5.56 3.65 7.68
N VAL A 125 5.13 2.60 7.00
CA VAL A 125 5.61 1.24 7.22
C VAL A 125 6.00 0.64 5.89
N THR A 126 7.23 0.16 5.80
CA THR A 126 7.75 -0.47 4.59
C THR A 126 8.51 -1.76 4.93
N ILE A 127 8.64 -2.64 3.95
CA ILE A 127 9.51 -3.81 4.07
C ILE A 127 10.95 -3.33 4.02
N ASN A 128 11.69 -3.54 5.11
CA ASN A 128 13.10 -3.19 5.21
C ASN A 128 14.00 -4.28 4.62
N ASN A 129 13.69 -5.55 4.94
CA ASN A 129 14.49 -6.67 4.48
C ASN A 129 13.66 -7.95 4.45
N ILE A 130 13.95 -8.81 3.48
CA ILE A 130 13.42 -10.17 3.38
C ILE A 130 14.59 -11.12 3.57
N THR A 131 14.50 -12.00 4.54
CA THR A 131 15.53 -12.99 4.90
C THR A 131 15.09 -14.40 4.58
N GLY A 132 16.02 -15.36 4.57
CA GLY A 132 15.71 -16.74 4.30
C GLY A 132 15.65 -17.06 2.82
N GLY A 133 14.90 -18.11 2.47
CA GLY A 133 14.85 -18.70 1.12
C GLY A 133 15.77 -19.89 0.96
N GLY A 134 15.62 -20.64 -0.14
CA GLY A 134 16.23 -21.93 -0.31
C GLY A 134 15.60 -22.95 0.69
N ASP A 135 16.42 -23.54 1.53
CA ASP A 135 15.98 -24.51 2.54
C ASP A 135 15.45 -23.86 3.84
N LYS A 136 15.46 -22.53 3.93
CA LYS A 136 15.02 -21.78 5.12
C LYS A 136 13.73 -21.02 4.84
N ASN A 137 12.87 -20.93 5.85
CA ASN A 137 11.68 -20.08 5.79
C ASN A 137 12.03 -18.62 5.54
N TYR A 138 11.21 -17.96 4.72
CA TYR A 138 11.30 -16.52 4.52
C TYR A 138 10.89 -15.77 5.79
N GLY A 139 11.69 -14.80 6.18
CA GLY A 139 11.37 -13.81 7.21
C GLY A 139 11.19 -12.43 6.59
N CYS A 140 10.39 -11.60 7.23
CA CYS A 140 10.13 -10.23 6.80
C CYS A 140 10.43 -9.27 7.95
N ASN A 141 11.29 -8.28 7.69
CA ASN A 141 11.57 -7.18 8.61
C ASN A 141 10.93 -5.90 8.07
N LEU A 142 10.33 -5.13 8.96
CA LEU A 142 9.67 -3.87 8.65
C LEU A 142 10.49 -2.71 9.17
N HIS A 143 10.45 -1.60 8.46
CA HIS A 143 10.86 -0.28 8.90
C HIS A 143 9.61 0.55 9.20
N ILE A 144 9.51 1.08 10.40
CA ILE A 144 8.35 1.83 10.88
C ILE A 144 8.79 3.21 11.32
N ILE A 145 8.15 4.24 10.76
CA ILE A 145 8.32 5.64 11.16
C ILE A 145 6.98 6.15 11.67
N ILE A 146 6.95 6.65 12.89
CA ILE A 146 5.76 7.25 13.52
C ILE A 146 5.95 8.75 13.60
N TYR A 147 4.96 9.49 13.18
CA TYR A 147 4.96 10.96 13.16
C TYR A 147 4.07 11.52 14.26
N ALA A 148 4.34 12.76 14.64
CA ALA A 148 3.45 13.51 15.52
C ALA A 148 2.07 13.67 14.86
N ALA A 149 1.03 13.53 15.67
CA ALA A 149 -0.35 13.78 15.28
C ALA A 149 -0.63 15.28 15.20
#